data_1f8fc4ab49e2b9c50072813a2abe2818
#
_entry.id   1f8fc4ab49e2b9c50072813a2abe2818
#
_cell.length_a   1.000
_cell.length_b   1.000
_cell.length_c   1.000
_cell.angle_alpha   90.00
_cell.angle_beta   90.00
_cell.angle_gamma   90.00
#
_symmetry.space_group_name_H-M   'P 1'
#
loop_
_entity.id
_entity.type
_entity.pdbx_description
1 polymer ?
#
loop_
_entity_poly.entity_id
_entity_poly.type
_entity_poly.pdbx_seq_one_letter_code
_entity_poly.pdbx_strand_id
1 'polypeptide(L)'
;YLNDKKSFLPRKSCPIDDVNLTENIKLITIDSEWSIVDWEKYPGINKDCDIKTHHDFFSELKDLINKNQDKQIIIAVHHPMVNSGVHGGFNSFKSHIYPLRSTFPFPIFASFINILRNSSGASIEDINNKHYADFSNTIKSMVQDKENIIFVSGHDHNLQYHSEKNLRQIISGAGSKTDPATITAATDFSYGGSGFAVLNIRENGSSDVEFFSTKNGVFKKLNQI
;
A
#
# COMPACT_ATOMS: atom_id res chain seq x y z
N TYR A 1 16.25 -4.65 20.49
CA TYR A 1 15.31 -4.01 19.58
C TYR A 1 13.88 -4.53 19.74
N LEU A 2 13.68 -5.85 19.85
CA LEU A 2 12.34 -6.46 19.92
C LEU A 2 11.56 -6.18 21.21
N ASN A 3 12.19 -5.63 22.26
CA ASN A 3 11.53 -5.30 23.53
C ASN A 3 11.12 -3.82 23.66
N ASP A 4 11.43 -2.97 22.70
CA ASP A 4 11.02 -1.56 22.71
C ASP A 4 9.66 -1.41 22.04
N LYS A 5 8.59 -1.46 22.83
CA LYS A 5 7.20 -1.27 22.38
C LYS A 5 6.93 0.11 21.74
N LYS A 6 7.86 1.07 21.86
CA LYS A 6 7.73 2.38 21.23
C LYS A 6 8.18 2.40 19.78
N SER A 7 8.95 1.38 19.35
CA SER A 7 9.50 1.28 18.00
C SER A 7 8.56 0.60 17.00
N PHE A 8 7.40 0.11 17.43
CA PHE A 8 6.44 -0.60 16.59
C PHE A 8 5.09 0.11 16.57
N LEU A 9 4.55 0.31 15.38
CA LEU A 9 3.24 0.90 15.12
C LEU A 9 2.44 -0.02 14.19
N PRO A 10 1.12 -0.19 14.37
CA PRO A 10 0.31 0.34 15.48
C PRO A 10 0.64 -0.34 16.83
N ARG A 11 0.45 0.41 17.91
CA ARG A 11 0.67 -0.09 19.29
C ARG A 11 -0.56 -0.82 19.81
N LYS A 12 -0.37 -1.66 20.85
CA LYS A 12 -1.45 -2.29 21.62
C LYS A 12 -2.40 -3.16 20.80
N SER A 13 -1.92 -3.79 19.74
CA SER A 13 -2.76 -4.62 18.85
C SER A 13 -3.99 -3.87 18.28
N CYS A 14 -3.92 -2.54 18.20
CA CYS A 14 -4.93 -1.74 17.54
C CYS A 14 -4.64 -1.68 16.03
N PRO A 15 -5.67 -1.64 15.18
CA PRO A 15 -5.48 -1.58 13.72
C PRO A 15 -5.04 -0.19 13.22
N ILE A 16 -5.05 0.82 14.10
CA ILE A 16 -4.65 2.19 13.76
C ILE A 16 -3.89 2.83 14.92
N ASP A 17 -2.89 3.62 14.61
CA ASP A 17 -2.14 4.44 15.55
C ASP A 17 -1.61 5.68 14.85
N ASP A 18 -1.20 6.69 15.61
CA ASP A 18 -0.69 7.93 15.06
C ASP A 18 0.44 8.55 15.89
N VAL A 19 1.30 9.29 15.20
CA VAL A 19 2.39 10.04 15.84
C VAL A 19 2.66 11.35 15.09
N ASN A 20 2.97 12.41 15.81
CA ASN A 20 3.51 13.62 15.21
C ASN A 20 5.00 13.40 14.95
N LEU A 21 5.42 13.43 13.69
CA LEU A 21 6.84 13.41 13.32
C LEU A 21 7.48 14.79 13.56
N THR A 22 6.72 15.85 13.26
CA THR A 22 7.02 17.25 13.59
C THR A 22 5.72 17.96 13.97
N GLU A 23 5.78 19.25 14.22
CA GLU A 23 4.57 20.08 14.44
C GLU A 23 3.63 20.05 13.23
N ASN A 24 4.20 20.00 12.01
CA ASN A 24 3.47 20.11 10.75
C ASN A 24 3.32 18.78 10.00
N ILE A 25 3.84 17.65 10.52
CA ILE A 25 3.79 16.34 9.85
C ILE A 25 3.21 15.31 10.80
N LYS A 26 2.13 14.68 10.37
CA LYS A 26 1.44 13.58 11.05
C LYS A 26 1.67 12.26 10.33
N LEU A 27 2.11 11.24 11.04
CA LEU A 27 2.11 9.87 10.57
C LEU A 27 0.92 9.13 11.18
N ILE A 28 0.10 8.52 10.33
CA ILE A 28 -0.95 7.58 10.71
C ILE A 28 -0.51 6.21 10.18
N THR A 29 -0.53 5.19 11.02
CA THR A 29 -0.21 3.81 10.65
C THR A 29 -1.44 2.95 10.71
N ILE A 30 -1.66 2.12 9.69
CA ILE A 30 -2.83 1.26 9.55
C ILE A 30 -2.37 -0.19 9.39
N ASP A 31 -2.91 -1.08 10.20
CA ASP A 31 -2.88 -2.50 9.95
C ASP A 31 -4.04 -2.87 9.01
N SER A 32 -3.74 -2.88 7.71
CA SER A 32 -4.74 -3.21 6.69
C SER A 32 -5.14 -4.68 6.67
N GLU A 33 -4.27 -5.58 7.14
CA GLU A 33 -4.58 -7.00 7.27
C GLU A 33 -5.78 -7.20 8.21
N TRP A 34 -5.84 -6.44 9.31
CA TRP A 34 -6.97 -6.41 10.23
C TRP A 34 -8.31 -6.13 9.53
N SER A 35 -8.33 -5.26 8.51
CA SER A 35 -9.56 -4.90 7.79
C SER A 35 -9.90 -5.83 6.62
N ILE A 36 -8.89 -6.52 6.07
CA ILE A 36 -9.03 -7.34 4.86
C ILE A 36 -9.35 -8.80 5.22
N VAL A 37 -8.76 -9.32 6.30
CA VAL A 37 -9.02 -10.68 6.78
C VAL A 37 -10.40 -10.76 7.41
N ASP A 38 -11.05 -11.90 7.23
CA ASP A 38 -12.29 -12.26 7.92
C ASP A 38 -11.99 -12.57 9.40
N TRP A 39 -11.86 -11.52 10.20
CA TRP A 39 -11.48 -11.60 11.61
C TRP A 39 -12.62 -12.01 12.54
N GLU A 40 -13.85 -12.17 12.03
CA GLU A 40 -14.89 -12.91 12.75
C GLU A 40 -14.44 -14.33 13.11
N LYS A 41 -13.53 -14.89 12.29
CA LYS A 41 -12.85 -16.17 12.58
C LYS A 41 -11.78 -16.04 13.66
N TYR A 42 -11.33 -14.82 13.98
CA TYR A 42 -10.23 -14.56 14.92
C TYR A 42 -10.64 -13.56 16.01
N PRO A 43 -11.64 -13.86 16.82
CA PRO A 43 -12.26 -12.88 17.74
C PRO A 43 -11.33 -12.31 18.81
N GLY A 44 -10.14 -12.88 18.97
CA GLY A 44 -9.12 -12.38 19.90
C GLY A 44 -8.12 -11.40 19.32
N ILE A 45 -8.17 -11.10 17.99
CA ILE A 45 -7.11 -10.35 17.30
C ILE A 45 -6.94 -8.91 17.83
N ASN A 46 -8.01 -8.29 18.32
CA ASN A 46 -8.04 -6.91 18.81
C ASN A 46 -8.61 -6.79 20.22
N LYS A 47 -8.46 -7.82 21.05
CA LYS A 47 -9.07 -7.83 22.39
C LYS A 47 -8.60 -6.68 23.30
N ASP A 48 -7.38 -6.21 23.11
CA ASP A 48 -6.74 -5.16 23.91
C ASP A 48 -6.89 -3.75 23.27
N CYS A 49 -7.77 -3.60 22.26
CA CYS A 49 -8.06 -2.36 21.57
C CYS A 49 -9.53 -1.97 21.71
N ASP A 50 -9.83 -0.68 21.78
CA ASP A 50 -11.21 -0.17 21.82
C ASP A 50 -11.91 -0.24 20.46
N ILE A 51 -11.16 -0.29 19.37
CA ILE A 51 -11.69 -0.48 18.01
C ILE A 51 -12.10 -1.95 17.87
N LYS A 52 -13.41 -2.21 17.74
CA LYS A 52 -13.97 -3.55 17.66
C LYS A 52 -14.60 -3.88 16.31
N THR A 53 -14.95 -2.89 15.54
CA THR A 53 -15.64 -3.04 14.25
C THR A 53 -14.96 -2.24 13.15
N HIS A 54 -15.22 -2.60 11.88
CA HIS A 54 -14.80 -1.79 10.74
C HIS A 54 -15.36 -0.36 10.82
N HIS A 55 -16.57 -0.21 11.33
CA HIS A 55 -17.17 1.11 11.54
C HIS A 55 -16.35 1.97 12.51
N ASP A 56 -15.95 1.41 13.66
CA ASP A 56 -15.12 2.11 14.65
C ASP A 56 -13.77 2.51 14.04
N PHE A 57 -13.15 1.59 13.28
CA PHE A 57 -11.88 1.84 12.58
C PHE A 57 -11.99 3.01 11.58
N PHE A 58 -13.00 2.98 10.70
CA PHE A 58 -13.17 4.05 9.71
C PHE A 58 -13.59 5.37 10.34
N SER A 59 -14.35 5.35 11.45
CA SER A 59 -14.67 6.54 12.22
C SER A 59 -13.42 7.17 12.83
N GLU A 60 -12.57 6.37 13.48
CA GLU A 60 -11.32 6.85 14.06
C GLU A 60 -10.37 7.40 12.99
N LEU A 61 -10.19 6.71 11.87
CA LEU A 61 -9.38 7.19 10.76
C LEU A 61 -9.88 8.54 10.24
N LYS A 62 -11.18 8.68 10.03
CA LYS A 62 -11.79 9.93 9.58
C LYS A 62 -11.56 11.07 10.58
N ASP A 63 -11.70 10.78 11.86
CA ASP A 63 -11.48 11.75 12.93
C ASP A 63 -10.02 12.19 13.00
N LEU A 64 -9.06 11.25 12.90
CA LEU A 64 -7.63 11.56 12.85
C LEU A 64 -7.28 12.45 11.65
N ILE A 65 -7.82 12.14 10.47
CA ILE A 65 -7.61 12.97 9.26
C ILE A 65 -8.19 14.37 9.47
N ASN A 66 -9.41 14.49 9.97
CA ASN A 66 -10.07 15.78 10.14
C ASN A 66 -9.43 16.65 11.22
N LYS A 67 -8.94 16.07 12.31
CA LYS A 67 -8.22 16.76 13.39
C LYS A 67 -6.86 17.31 12.95
N ASN A 68 -6.29 16.80 11.87
CA ASN A 68 -4.95 17.17 11.40
C ASN A 68 -4.95 17.70 9.95
N GLN A 69 -6.07 18.29 9.50
CA GLN A 69 -6.20 18.81 8.14
C GLN A 69 -5.25 20.00 7.83
N ASP A 70 -4.69 20.62 8.85
CA ASP A 70 -3.69 21.68 8.80
C ASP A 70 -2.24 21.15 8.64
N LYS A 71 -2.04 19.81 8.72
CA LYS A 71 -0.75 19.16 8.64
C LYS A 71 -0.59 18.36 7.35
N GLN A 72 0.65 18.14 6.94
CA GLN A 72 0.95 17.07 5.98
C GLN A 72 0.72 15.71 6.67
N ILE A 73 -0.17 14.89 6.13
CA ILE A 73 -0.49 13.57 6.67
C ILE A 73 0.19 12.50 5.81
N ILE A 74 0.96 11.62 6.44
CA ILE A 74 1.49 10.40 5.83
C ILE A 74 0.66 9.24 6.39
N ILE A 75 0.02 8.46 5.51
CA ILE A 75 -0.68 7.24 5.90
C ILE A 75 0.17 6.05 5.47
N ALA A 76 0.77 5.37 6.45
CA ALA A 76 1.53 4.14 6.24
C ALA A 76 0.61 2.93 6.37
N VAL A 77 0.48 2.16 5.31
CA VAL A 77 -0.41 1.01 5.21
C VAL A 77 0.22 -0.05 4.31
N HIS A 78 0.13 -1.34 4.67
CA HIS A 78 0.74 -2.40 3.87
C HIS A 78 0.10 -2.50 2.46
N HIS A 79 -1.22 -2.59 2.39
CA HIS A 79 -1.97 -2.75 1.15
C HIS A 79 -2.23 -1.40 0.49
N PRO A 80 -1.78 -1.15 -0.75
CA PRO A 80 -1.94 0.14 -1.42
C PRO A 80 -3.39 0.42 -1.85
N MET A 81 -3.76 1.70 -1.90
CA MET A 81 -5.08 2.15 -2.36
C MET A 81 -5.25 2.02 -3.88
N VAL A 82 -4.16 2.14 -4.62
CA VAL A 82 -4.06 1.92 -6.07
C VAL A 82 -2.76 1.18 -6.37
N ASN A 83 -2.76 0.35 -7.42
CA ASN A 83 -1.66 -0.56 -7.70
C ASN A 83 -1.61 -0.93 -9.19
N SER A 84 -0.43 -0.93 -9.80
CA SER A 84 -0.16 -1.37 -11.17
C SER A 84 0.77 -2.58 -11.24
N GLY A 85 0.90 -3.32 -10.16
CA GLY A 85 1.65 -4.57 -10.07
C GLY A 85 0.77 -5.80 -10.15
N VAL A 86 1.30 -6.94 -9.72
CA VAL A 86 0.64 -8.24 -9.84
C VAL A 86 -0.65 -8.30 -9.02
N HIS A 87 -0.66 -7.74 -7.81
CA HIS A 87 -1.85 -7.68 -6.96
C HIS A 87 -2.88 -6.63 -7.43
N GLY A 88 -2.47 -5.72 -8.33
CA GLY A 88 -3.35 -4.83 -9.07
C GLY A 88 -3.97 -5.45 -10.33
N GLY A 89 -3.69 -6.73 -10.60
CA GLY A 89 -4.17 -7.45 -11.77
C GLY A 89 -3.27 -7.33 -13.01
N PHE A 90 -2.11 -6.67 -12.90
CA PHE A 90 -1.17 -6.50 -14.01
C PHE A 90 -0.15 -7.63 -14.05
N ASN A 91 -0.37 -8.57 -14.93
CA ASN A 91 0.46 -9.74 -15.11
C ASN A 91 1.54 -9.55 -16.17
N SER A 92 2.76 -10.07 -15.91
CA SER A 92 3.82 -10.04 -16.91
C SER A 92 3.50 -10.96 -18.11
N PHE A 93 4.08 -10.70 -19.29
CA PHE A 93 3.98 -11.60 -20.44
C PHE A 93 4.40 -13.02 -20.09
N LYS A 94 5.44 -13.18 -19.26
CA LYS A 94 5.90 -14.49 -18.79
C LYS A 94 4.83 -15.24 -18.00
N SER A 95 4.01 -14.57 -17.19
CA SER A 95 2.93 -15.21 -16.42
C SER A 95 1.78 -15.71 -17.30
N HIS A 96 1.64 -15.18 -18.51
CA HIS A 96 0.68 -15.67 -19.51
C HIS A 96 1.18 -16.92 -20.27
N ILE A 97 2.47 -17.22 -20.18
CA ILE A 97 3.07 -18.44 -20.80
C ILE A 97 3.25 -19.54 -19.76
N TYR A 98 3.71 -19.20 -18.56
CA TYR A 98 4.06 -20.16 -17.51
C TYR A 98 3.09 -20.03 -16.34
N PRO A 99 2.10 -20.95 -16.20
CA PRO A 99 1.12 -20.91 -15.12
C PRO A 99 1.78 -21.16 -13.77
N LEU A 100 1.38 -20.41 -12.75
CA LEU A 100 1.81 -20.62 -11.36
C LEU A 100 3.35 -20.72 -11.18
N ARG A 101 4.12 -19.99 -11.99
CA ARG A 101 5.60 -20.05 -12.03
C ARG A 101 6.17 -21.42 -12.41
N SER A 102 5.40 -22.24 -13.15
CA SER A 102 5.87 -23.54 -13.65
C SER A 102 7.04 -23.37 -14.62
N THR A 103 7.80 -24.45 -14.82
CA THR A 103 8.86 -24.52 -15.83
C THR A 103 8.33 -24.93 -17.22
N PHE A 104 7.09 -25.44 -17.29
CA PHE A 104 6.46 -25.88 -18.53
C PHE A 104 5.54 -24.78 -19.08
N PRO A 105 5.66 -24.43 -20.36
CA PRO A 105 4.82 -23.41 -20.98
C PRO A 105 3.42 -23.98 -21.32
N PHE A 106 2.38 -23.36 -20.79
CA PHE A 106 0.98 -23.64 -21.11
C PHE A 106 0.23 -22.29 -21.29
N PRO A 107 0.47 -21.56 -22.39
CA PRO A 107 0.05 -20.16 -22.52
C PRO A 107 -1.46 -19.95 -22.40
N ILE A 108 -2.30 -20.80 -22.99
CA ILE A 108 -3.76 -20.68 -22.92
C ILE A 108 -4.24 -20.89 -21.47
N PHE A 109 -3.73 -21.93 -20.80
CA PHE A 109 -4.09 -22.25 -19.42
C PHE A 109 -3.56 -21.20 -18.44
N ALA A 110 -2.34 -20.71 -18.64
CA ALA A 110 -1.76 -19.62 -17.85
C ALA A 110 -2.58 -18.34 -17.95
N SER A 111 -2.97 -17.97 -19.17
CA SER A 111 -3.83 -16.79 -19.40
C SER A 111 -5.20 -16.95 -18.75
N PHE A 112 -5.79 -18.13 -18.84
CA PHE A 112 -7.08 -18.43 -18.21
C PHE A 112 -7.01 -18.33 -16.67
N ILE A 113 -5.95 -18.87 -16.05
CA ILE A 113 -5.72 -18.73 -14.60
C ILE A 113 -5.60 -17.26 -14.21
N ASN A 114 -4.80 -16.47 -14.94
CA ASN A 114 -4.64 -15.05 -14.65
C ASN A 114 -5.97 -14.29 -14.79
N ILE A 115 -6.76 -14.57 -15.81
CA ILE A 115 -8.09 -13.98 -15.98
C ILE A 115 -9.01 -14.35 -14.82
N LEU A 116 -9.07 -15.63 -14.45
CA LEU A 116 -9.89 -16.11 -13.33
C LEU A 116 -9.45 -15.44 -12.02
N ARG A 117 -8.17 -15.39 -11.74
CA ARG A 117 -7.64 -14.72 -10.54
C ARG A 117 -8.05 -13.25 -10.49
N ASN A 118 -7.82 -12.52 -11.59
CA ASN A 118 -8.12 -11.08 -11.66
C ASN A 118 -9.64 -10.78 -11.60
N SER A 119 -10.48 -11.67 -12.15
CA SER A 119 -11.93 -11.43 -12.20
C SER A 119 -12.67 -11.96 -10.97
N SER A 120 -12.15 -13.00 -10.31
CA SER A 120 -12.86 -13.64 -9.19
C SER A 120 -12.60 -12.98 -7.84
N GLY A 121 -11.53 -12.18 -7.70
CA GLY A 121 -11.08 -11.69 -6.40
C GLY A 121 -10.77 -12.81 -5.41
N ALA A 122 -10.38 -14.00 -5.91
CA ALA A 122 -10.21 -15.21 -5.10
C ALA A 122 -9.07 -15.09 -4.07
N SER A 123 -8.05 -14.29 -4.37
CA SER A 123 -6.99 -14.00 -3.40
C SER A 123 -7.34 -12.76 -2.58
N ILE A 124 -7.28 -12.86 -1.27
CA ILE A 124 -7.46 -11.72 -0.36
C ILE A 124 -6.40 -10.63 -0.55
N GLU A 125 -5.25 -11.01 -1.11
CA GLU A 125 -4.13 -10.14 -1.43
C GLU A 125 -4.34 -9.27 -2.68
N ASP A 126 -5.33 -9.61 -3.52
CA ASP A 126 -5.55 -8.90 -4.78
C ASP A 126 -6.57 -7.77 -4.58
N ILE A 127 -6.31 -6.59 -5.15
CA ILE A 127 -7.14 -5.38 -5.01
C ILE A 127 -8.60 -5.60 -5.46
N ASN A 128 -8.84 -6.60 -6.31
CA ASN A 128 -10.18 -7.00 -6.77
C ASN A 128 -10.92 -7.92 -5.80
N ASN A 129 -10.28 -8.35 -4.70
CA ASN A 129 -10.98 -9.03 -3.62
C ASN A 129 -11.96 -8.06 -2.97
N LYS A 130 -13.17 -8.54 -2.65
CA LYS A 130 -14.24 -7.69 -2.13
C LYS A 130 -13.82 -6.92 -0.86
N HIS A 131 -13.21 -7.59 0.11
CA HIS A 131 -12.80 -6.96 1.37
C HIS A 131 -11.73 -5.89 1.15
N TYR A 132 -10.74 -6.20 0.30
CA TYR A 132 -9.72 -5.23 -0.05
C TYR A 132 -10.29 -4.06 -0.85
N ALA A 133 -11.15 -4.32 -1.84
CA ALA A 133 -11.81 -3.28 -2.62
C ALA A 133 -12.66 -2.36 -1.74
N ASP A 134 -13.47 -2.93 -0.83
CA ASP A 134 -14.29 -2.17 0.11
C ASP A 134 -13.41 -1.29 1.02
N PHE A 135 -12.33 -1.85 1.58
CA PHE A 135 -11.36 -1.13 2.39
C PHE A 135 -10.73 0.04 1.62
N SER A 136 -10.15 -0.22 0.45
CA SER A 136 -9.46 0.81 -0.33
C SER A 136 -10.42 1.88 -0.85
N ASN A 137 -11.62 1.51 -1.31
CA ASN A 137 -12.62 2.46 -1.81
C ASN A 137 -13.17 3.35 -0.68
N THR A 138 -13.38 2.79 0.51
CA THR A 138 -13.82 3.56 1.67
C THR A 138 -12.78 4.62 2.04
N ILE A 139 -11.50 4.24 2.13
CA ILE A 139 -10.42 5.20 2.43
C ILE A 139 -10.28 6.24 1.31
N LYS A 140 -10.29 5.83 0.04
CA LYS A 140 -10.24 6.77 -1.09
C LYS A 140 -11.35 7.81 -1.03
N SER A 141 -12.57 7.40 -0.68
CA SER A 141 -13.70 8.32 -0.53
C SER A 141 -13.52 9.34 0.61
N MET A 142 -12.81 8.98 1.69
CA MET A 142 -12.53 9.88 2.81
C MET A 142 -11.51 10.95 2.46
N VAL A 143 -10.61 10.69 1.51
CA VAL A 143 -9.47 11.55 1.18
C VAL A 143 -9.61 12.26 -0.17
N GLN A 144 -10.67 12.02 -0.93
CA GLN A 144 -10.84 12.52 -2.30
C GLN A 144 -10.73 14.05 -2.45
N ASP A 145 -11.08 14.80 -1.40
CA ASP A 145 -11.07 16.27 -1.38
C ASP A 145 -9.88 16.83 -0.55
N LYS A 146 -8.87 16.00 -0.24
CA LYS A 146 -7.75 16.36 0.62
C LYS A 146 -6.42 16.27 -0.12
N GLU A 147 -5.73 17.42 -0.23
CA GLU A 147 -4.44 17.52 -0.95
C GLU A 147 -3.22 17.26 -0.07
N ASN A 148 -3.40 17.22 1.24
CA ASN A 148 -2.33 17.11 2.23
C ASN A 148 -2.06 15.67 2.68
N ILE A 149 -2.48 14.65 1.92
CA ILE A 149 -2.33 13.23 2.27
C ILE A 149 -1.45 12.51 1.27
N ILE A 150 -0.47 11.75 1.79
CA ILE A 150 0.38 10.84 1.01
C ILE A 150 0.27 9.45 1.61
N PHE A 151 -0.09 8.46 0.80
CA PHE A 151 -0.04 7.05 1.18
C PHE A 151 1.34 6.47 0.89
N VAL A 152 1.85 5.68 1.83
CA VAL A 152 3.09 4.90 1.66
C VAL A 152 2.80 3.44 1.95
N SER A 153 3.18 2.56 1.02
CA SER A 153 2.80 1.13 1.06
C SER A 153 3.94 0.22 0.61
N GLY A 154 3.79 -1.06 0.96
CA GLY A 154 4.57 -2.17 0.44
C GLY A 154 3.73 -3.06 -0.47
N HIS A 155 3.50 -4.31 -0.06
CA HIS A 155 2.66 -5.33 -0.65
C HIS A 155 3.14 -5.82 -2.02
N ASP A 156 3.09 -5.00 -3.06
CA ASP A 156 3.73 -5.31 -4.34
C ASP A 156 5.24 -5.10 -4.28
N HIS A 157 5.99 -6.10 -4.75
CA HIS A 157 7.45 -6.10 -4.64
C HIS A 157 8.11 -5.34 -5.79
N ASN A 158 7.75 -4.08 -5.90
CA ASN A 158 8.22 -3.15 -6.92
C ASN A 158 8.21 -1.72 -6.37
N LEU A 159 8.55 -0.75 -7.21
CA LEU A 159 8.45 0.66 -6.90
C LEU A 159 7.41 1.29 -7.82
N GLN A 160 6.47 2.08 -7.24
CA GLN A 160 5.46 2.78 -8.01
C GLN A 160 5.17 4.15 -7.39
N TYR A 161 4.75 5.09 -8.23
CA TYR A 161 4.11 6.33 -7.83
C TYR A 161 2.83 6.52 -8.64
N HIS A 162 1.76 6.81 -7.94
CA HIS A 162 0.47 7.11 -8.50
C HIS A 162 0.00 8.48 -8.02
N SER A 163 -0.41 9.34 -8.96
CA SER A 163 -1.13 10.56 -8.63
C SER A 163 -2.39 10.63 -9.49
N GLU A 164 -3.52 10.49 -8.88
CA GLU A 164 -4.82 10.64 -9.53
C GLU A 164 -5.69 11.55 -8.68
N LYS A 165 -6.06 12.72 -9.22
CA LYS A 165 -6.75 13.76 -8.46
C LYS A 165 -5.92 14.13 -7.21
N ASN A 166 -6.48 13.96 -6.01
CA ASN A 166 -5.81 14.24 -4.74
C ASN A 166 -5.15 13.00 -4.11
N LEU A 167 -5.31 11.82 -4.71
CA LEU A 167 -4.65 10.61 -4.23
C LEU A 167 -3.18 10.62 -4.64
N ARG A 168 -2.26 10.59 -3.68
CA ARG A 168 -0.83 10.39 -3.86
C ARG A 168 -0.40 9.10 -3.17
N GLN A 169 0.06 8.11 -3.95
CA GLN A 169 0.43 6.79 -3.45
C GLN A 169 1.86 6.43 -3.85
N ILE A 170 2.69 6.14 -2.86
CA ILE A 170 4.04 5.60 -3.03
C ILE A 170 3.99 4.12 -2.67
N ILE A 171 4.47 3.25 -3.56
CA ILE A 171 4.72 1.84 -3.26
C ILE A 171 6.22 1.62 -3.28
N SER A 172 6.76 1.09 -2.18
CA SER A 172 8.18 0.81 -1.97
C SER A 172 8.38 -0.60 -1.38
N GLY A 173 7.87 -1.62 -2.09
CA GLY A 173 7.87 -3.02 -1.64
C GLY A 173 9.05 -3.88 -2.14
N ALA A 174 10.01 -3.32 -2.89
CA ALA A 174 11.07 -4.05 -3.60
C ALA A 174 12.32 -4.38 -2.75
N GLY A 175 12.17 -4.50 -1.43
CA GLY A 175 13.30 -4.72 -0.51
C GLY A 175 13.84 -6.15 -0.45
N SER A 176 12.99 -7.17 -0.67
CA SER A 176 13.36 -8.60 -0.53
C SER A 176 13.26 -9.40 -1.81
N LYS A 177 12.24 -9.16 -2.60
CA LYS A 177 12.01 -9.77 -3.92
C LYS A 177 11.45 -8.73 -4.88
N THR A 178 11.36 -9.07 -6.15
CA THR A 178 10.89 -8.15 -7.18
C THR A 178 9.84 -8.81 -8.03
N ASP A 179 8.76 -8.07 -8.29
CA ASP A 179 7.69 -8.44 -9.20
C ASP A 179 7.51 -7.35 -10.27
N PRO A 180 7.04 -7.70 -11.47
CA PRO A 180 6.79 -6.72 -12.52
C PRO A 180 5.79 -5.65 -12.09
N ALA A 181 5.99 -4.43 -12.58
CA ALA A 181 5.02 -3.34 -12.51
C ALA A 181 4.87 -2.72 -13.90
N THR A 182 3.71 -2.18 -14.20
CA THR A 182 3.44 -1.52 -15.48
C THR A 182 3.05 -0.06 -15.27
N ILE A 183 3.16 0.74 -16.34
CA ILE A 183 2.64 2.10 -16.35
C ILE A 183 1.22 2.07 -16.89
N THR A 184 0.29 2.61 -16.14
CA THR A 184 -1.12 2.81 -16.52
C THR A 184 -1.42 4.29 -16.63
N ALA A 185 -2.64 4.66 -16.98
CA ALA A 185 -3.05 6.07 -17.02
C ALA A 185 -2.97 6.78 -15.65
N ALA A 186 -3.02 6.02 -14.55
CA ALA A 186 -2.93 6.53 -13.17
C ALA A 186 -1.53 6.32 -12.56
N THR A 187 -0.54 5.85 -13.33
CA THR A 187 0.81 5.52 -12.84
C THR A 187 1.83 6.47 -13.44
N ASP A 188 2.39 7.36 -12.63
CA ASP A 188 3.42 8.31 -13.09
C ASP A 188 4.80 7.67 -13.15
N PHE A 189 5.04 6.65 -12.31
CA PHE A 189 6.30 5.92 -12.28
C PHE A 189 6.08 4.46 -11.86
N SER A 190 6.80 3.53 -12.51
CA SER A 190 6.90 2.14 -12.06
C SER A 190 8.27 1.54 -12.38
N TYR A 191 8.76 0.67 -11.47
CA TYR A 191 10.02 -0.05 -11.64
C TYR A 191 9.96 -1.41 -10.95
N GLY A 192 10.12 -2.48 -11.73
CA GLY A 192 10.04 -3.89 -11.28
C GLY A 192 11.35 -4.48 -10.76
N GLY A 193 12.33 -3.67 -10.37
CA GLY A 193 13.61 -4.12 -9.81
C GLY A 193 13.75 -3.77 -8.33
N SER A 194 14.82 -4.29 -7.69
CA SER A 194 15.12 -3.99 -6.29
C SER A 194 15.41 -2.51 -6.07
N GLY A 195 14.89 -1.96 -4.98
CA GLY A 195 15.07 -0.55 -4.68
C GLY A 195 14.21 -0.07 -3.52
N PHE A 196 14.21 1.25 -3.37
CA PHE A 196 13.42 1.95 -2.34
C PHE A 196 13.01 3.35 -2.81
N ALA A 197 12.02 3.92 -2.14
CA ALA A 197 11.62 5.31 -2.30
C ALA A 197 12.06 6.15 -1.09
N VAL A 198 12.34 7.42 -1.33
CA VAL A 198 12.59 8.44 -0.31
C VAL A 198 11.57 9.55 -0.49
N LEU A 199 10.76 9.79 0.54
CA LEU A 199 9.84 10.91 0.59
C LEU A 199 10.50 12.07 1.33
N ASN A 200 10.74 13.17 0.64
CA ASN A 200 11.25 14.41 1.20
C ASN A 200 10.08 15.37 1.45
N ILE A 201 9.93 15.85 2.68
CA ILE A 201 8.96 16.88 3.03
C ILE A 201 9.73 18.07 3.60
N ARG A 202 9.51 19.24 3.02
CA ARG A 202 10.19 20.48 3.39
C ARG A 202 9.35 21.28 4.39
N GLU A 203 9.99 22.17 5.12
CA GLU A 203 9.32 23.04 6.11
C GLU A 203 8.18 23.89 5.52
N ASN A 204 8.27 24.25 4.24
CA ASN A 204 7.24 24.98 3.53
C ASN A 204 6.03 24.10 3.08
N GLY A 205 6.00 22.82 3.46
CA GLY A 205 4.96 21.86 3.11
C GLY A 205 5.10 21.22 1.73
N SER A 206 6.06 21.64 0.91
CA SER A 206 6.30 20.97 -0.38
C SER A 206 6.93 19.60 -0.16
N SER A 207 6.61 18.65 -1.03
CA SER A 207 7.17 17.30 -1.00
C SER A 207 7.61 16.84 -2.38
N ASP A 208 8.63 15.98 -2.40
CA ASP A 208 9.04 15.22 -3.58
C ASP A 208 9.40 13.79 -3.19
N VAL A 209 9.33 12.91 -4.15
CA VAL A 209 9.64 11.49 -3.99
C VAL A 209 10.78 11.13 -4.91
N GLU A 210 11.83 10.53 -4.36
CA GLU A 210 12.96 10.02 -5.11
C GLU A 210 12.97 8.50 -5.09
N PHE A 211 13.19 7.89 -6.24
CA PHE A 211 13.28 6.44 -6.38
C PHE A 211 14.70 6.01 -6.69
N PHE A 212 15.16 4.99 -5.97
CA PHE A 212 16.51 4.44 -6.11
C PHE A 212 16.45 2.95 -6.40
N SER A 213 17.20 2.49 -7.41
CA SER A 213 17.49 1.07 -7.57
C SER A 213 18.65 0.66 -6.69
N THR A 214 18.65 -0.62 -6.26
CA THR A 214 19.76 -1.22 -5.52
C THR A 214 20.27 -2.41 -6.32
N LYS A 215 21.57 -2.41 -6.64
CA LYS A 215 22.23 -3.54 -7.30
C LYS A 215 23.65 -3.67 -6.79
N ASN A 216 24.01 -4.83 -6.23
CA ASN A 216 25.34 -5.12 -5.70
C ASN A 216 25.84 -4.07 -4.69
N GLY A 217 24.94 -3.56 -3.84
CA GLY A 217 25.26 -2.54 -2.84
C GLY A 217 25.42 -1.12 -3.40
N VAL A 218 25.18 -0.92 -4.69
CA VAL A 218 25.23 0.40 -5.33
C VAL A 218 23.81 0.94 -5.46
N PHE A 219 23.62 2.20 -5.06
CA PHE A 219 22.36 2.93 -5.21
C PHE A 219 22.44 3.81 -6.46
N LYS A 220 21.40 3.73 -7.29
CA LYS A 220 21.27 4.59 -8.46
C LYS A 220 19.89 5.25 -8.44
N LYS A 221 19.86 6.57 -8.49
CA LYS A 221 18.62 7.34 -8.62
C LYS A 221 17.97 7.01 -9.97
N LEU A 222 16.71 6.63 -9.94
CA LEU A 222 15.90 6.28 -11.11
C LEU A 222 15.04 7.44 -11.56
N ASN A 223 14.36 8.11 -10.60
CA ASN A 223 13.42 9.17 -10.86
C ASN A 223 13.26 10.09 -9.64
N GLN A 224 12.68 11.27 -9.88
CA GLN A 224 12.21 12.21 -8.86
C GLN A 224 10.91 12.85 -9.35
N ILE A 225 9.89 12.89 -8.50
CA ILE A 225 8.54 13.40 -8.76
C ILE A 225 8.14 14.37 -7.66
#